data_ea02e3aecd723c02a8e07fe6894d466a
#
_entry.id   ea02e3aecd723c02a8e07fe6894d466a
#
_cell.length_a   1.000
_cell.length_b   1.000
_cell.length_c   1.000
_cell.angle_alpha   90.00
_cell.angle_beta   90.00
_cell.angle_gamma   90.00
#
_symmetry.space_group_name_H-M   'P 1'
#
loop_
_entity.id
_entity.type
_entity.pdbx_description
1 polymer ?
#
loop_
_entity_poly.entity_id
_entity_poly.type
_entity_poly.pdbx_seq_one_letter_code
_entity_poly.pdbx_strand_id
1 'polypeptide(L)'
;MLQRQDDPDFWQSVTGTIESGETPKKTAIRELWEEVRLEISKNSTALFDCNESIEFEIFPHFRYKYAPNITHCKEYWFLCEMEKEFIPVLSEHLAYQWVSPEQAIQMTKSSNNAEAIRKYILKDK
;
A
#
# COMPACT_ATOMS: atom_id res chain seq x y z
N MET A 1 6.73 -2.14 -6.26
CA MET A 1 6.20 -3.25 -5.45
C MET A 1 7.22 -3.67 -4.41
N LEU A 2 6.73 -3.97 -3.23
CA LEU A 2 7.55 -4.32 -2.06
C LEU A 2 7.30 -5.78 -1.68
N GLN A 3 8.37 -6.52 -1.42
CA GLN A 3 8.30 -7.94 -1.02
C GLN A 3 8.14 -8.04 0.49
N ARG A 4 7.07 -8.70 0.94
CA ARG A 4 6.80 -8.86 2.37
C ARG A 4 7.82 -9.79 3.03
N GLN A 5 8.23 -9.41 4.24
CA GLN A 5 9.15 -10.21 5.05
C GLN A 5 8.46 -11.45 5.65
N ASP A 6 7.18 -11.32 5.99
CA ASP A 6 6.40 -12.39 6.60
C ASP A 6 5.78 -13.35 5.59
N ASP A 7 5.81 -13.00 4.31
CA ASP A 7 5.38 -13.86 3.21
C ASP A 7 6.14 -13.44 1.94
N PRO A 8 7.31 -14.02 1.68
CA PRO A 8 8.18 -13.57 0.57
C PRO A 8 7.57 -13.73 -0.82
N ASP A 9 6.52 -14.52 -0.99
CA ASP A 9 5.81 -14.63 -2.25
C ASP A 9 4.74 -13.53 -2.42
N PHE A 10 4.55 -12.70 -1.40
CA PHE A 10 3.55 -11.65 -1.41
C PHE A 10 4.22 -10.30 -1.66
N TRP A 11 4.02 -9.76 -2.84
CA TRP A 11 4.43 -8.39 -3.20
C TRP A 11 3.23 -7.46 -3.10
N GLN A 12 3.47 -6.24 -2.68
CA GLN A 12 2.39 -5.26 -2.46
C GLN A 12 2.88 -3.84 -2.61
N SER A 13 1.94 -2.91 -2.78
CA SER A 13 2.21 -1.48 -2.67
C SER A 13 2.47 -1.12 -1.20
N VAL A 14 2.92 0.11 -0.95
CA VAL A 14 3.06 0.62 0.43
C VAL A 14 1.70 0.53 1.11
N THR A 15 1.68 -0.02 2.31
CA THR A 15 0.45 -0.18 3.09
C THR A 15 0.78 -0.04 4.57
N GLY A 16 -0.21 0.35 5.37
CA GLY A 16 -0.02 0.46 6.79
C GLY A 16 -1.34 0.64 7.53
N THR A 17 -1.26 0.64 8.85
CA THR A 17 -2.41 0.70 9.74
C THR A 17 -2.62 2.12 10.25
N ILE A 18 -3.86 2.60 10.21
CA ILE A 18 -4.23 3.90 10.76
C ILE A 18 -4.09 3.84 12.28
N GLU A 19 -3.28 4.72 12.82
CA GLU A 19 -3.09 4.83 14.26
C GLU A 19 -4.09 5.80 14.88
N SER A 20 -4.26 5.70 16.20
CA SER A 20 -5.18 6.56 16.94
C SER A 20 -4.87 8.04 16.68
N GLY A 21 -5.90 8.80 16.31
CA GLY A 21 -5.76 10.22 16.02
C GLY A 21 -5.29 10.56 14.62
N GLU A 22 -4.96 9.56 13.79
CA GLU A 22 -4.56 9.80 12.40
C GLU A 22 -5.76 9.83 11.47
N THR A 23 -5.67 10.69 10.45
CA THR A 23 -6.53 10.56 9.27
C THR A 23 -5.89 9.56 8.30
N PRO A 24 -6.65 8.98 7.36
CA PRO A 24 -6.05 8.10 6.33
C PRO A 24 -4.89 8.76 5.58
N LYS A 25 -4.99 10.05 5.26
CA LYS A 25 -3.92 10.77 4.57
C LYS A 25 -2.65 10.88 5.42
N LYS A 26 -2.80 11.17 6.70
CA LYS A 26 -1.65 11.23 7.62
C LYS A 26 -0.95 9.88 7.72
N THR A 27 -1.74 8.80 7.77
CA THR A 27 -1.20 7.44 7.76
C THR A 27 -0.41 7.17 6.48
N ALA A 28 -0.96 7.54 5.32
CA ALA A 28 -0.28 7.34 4.04
C ALA A 28 1.07 8.07 4.01
N ILE A 29 1.13 9.31 4.47
CA ILE A 29 2.37 10.10 4.53
C ILE A 29 3.38 9.44 5.46
N ARG A 30 2.95 9.02 6.64
CA ARG A 30 3.82 8.36 7.63
C ARG A 30 4.37 7.05 7.10
N GLU A 31 3.52 6.22 6.51
CA GLU A 31 3.93 4.90 6.01
C GLU A 31 4.88 5.01 4.81
N LEU A 32 4.70 6.00 3.94
CA LEU A 32 5.66 6.24 2.86
C LEU A 32 7.04 6.54 3.43
N TRP A 33 7.11 7.33 4.48
CA TRP A 33 8.39 7.63 5.13
C TRP A 33 8.97 6.39 5.84
N GLU A 34 8.14 5.69 6.60
CA GLU A 34 8.62 4.53 7.39
C GLU A 34 9.04 3.37 6.49
N GLU A 35 8.28 3.06 5.45
CA GLU A 35 8.52 1.87 4.63
C GLU A 35 9.56 2.09 3.53
N VAL A 36 9.62 3.26 2.92
CA VAL A 36 10.51 3.51 1.77
C VAL A 36 11.30 4.82 1.86
N ARG A 37 11.18 5.56 2.95
CA ARG A 37 11.86 6.85 3.18
C ARG A 37 11.53 7.91 2.15
N LEU A 38 10.31 7.88 1.62
CA LEU A 38 9.81 8.93 0.75
C LEU A 38 9.10 9.99 1.61
N GLU A 39 9.61 11.22 1.56
CA GLU A 39 9.03 12.33 2.30
C GLU A 39 8.02 13.07 1.45
N ILE A 40 6.77 13.09 1.90
CA ILE A 40 5.68 13.81 1.26
C ILE A 40 5.09 14.80 2.28
N SER A 41 5.05 16.10 1.91
CA SER A 41 4.38 17.07 2.77
C SER A 41 2.86 16.93 2.66
N LYS A 42 2.14 17.32 3.72
CA LYS A 42 0.67 17.25 3.74
C LYS A 42 0.00 18.12 2.68
N ASN A 43 0.72 19.10 2.15
CA ASN A 43 0.21 20.02 1.11
C ASN A 43 0.67 19.61 -0.28
N SER A 44 1.40 18.50 -0.42
CA SER A 44 1.90 18.05 -1.71
C SER A 44 0.76 17.55 -2.60
N THR A 45 0.82 17.89 -3.88
CA THR A 45 -0.10 17.34 -4.88
C THR A 45 0.35 16.00 -5.42
N ALA A 46 1.55 15.52 -5.02
CA ALA A 46 2.04 14.21 -5.43
C ALA A 46 1.22 13.06 -4.83
N LEU A 47 0.61 13.28 -3.67
CA LEU A 47 -0.24 12.29 -3.02
C LEU A 47 -1.70 12.64 -3.26
N PHE A 48 -2.37 11.79 -4.03
CA PHE A 48 -3.76 11.97 -4.42
C PHE A 48 -4.65 11.03 -3.61
N ASP A 49 -5.67 11.59 -2.95
CA ASP A 49 -6.67 10.80 -2.23
C ASP A 49 -7.72 10.31 -3.23
N CYS A 50 -7.80 9.00 -3.40
CA CYS A 50 -8.76 8.40 -4.32
C CYS A 50 -10.21 8.52 -3.85
N ASN A 51 -10.43 8.95 -2.60
CA ASN A 51 -11.76 9.06 -1.98
C ASN A 51 -12.54 7.75 -2.07
N GLU A 52 -11.82 6.66 -1.98
CA GLU A 52 -12.38 5.33 -2.11
C GLU A 52 -11.84 4.44 -1.00
N SER A 53 -12.72 3.63 -0.43
CA SER A 53 -12.34 2.65 0.58
C SER A 53 -13.03 1.34 0.29
N ILE A 54 -12.41 0.25 0.73
CA ILE A 54 -12.95 -1.08 0.59
C ILE A 54 -12.75 -1.83 1.90
N GLU A 55 -13.74 -2.65 2.25
CA GLU A 55 -13.62 -3.56 3.39
C GLU A 55 -13.28 -4.94 2.87
N PHE A 56 -12.32 -5.60 3.50
CA PHE A 56 -11.88 -6.92 3.06
C PHE A 56 -11.63 -7.85 4.25
N GLU A 57 -11.73 -9.14 3.99
CA GLU A 57 -11.41 -10.17 4.98
C GLU A 57 -9.90 -10.33 5.08
N ILE A 58 -9.39 -10.32 6.32
CA ILE A 58 -7.98 -10.50 6.59
C ILE A 58 -7.58 -11.95 6.26
N PHE A 59 -6.48 -12.13 5.51
CA PHE A 59 -5.96 -13.46 5.25
C PHE A 59 -5.72 -14.22 6.56
N PRO A 60 -6.13 -15.49 6.66
CA PRO A 60 -6.03 -16.25 7.92
C PRO A 60 -4.62 -16.24 8.53
N HIS A 61 -3.58 -16.32 7.71
CA HIS A 61 -2.19 -16.34 8.20
C HIS A 61 -1.69 -14.99 8.72
N PHE A 62 -2.46 -13.91 8.54
CA PHE A 62 -2.13 -12.59 9.08
C PHE A 62 -3.01 -12.21 10.27
N ARG A 63 -4.01 -13.01 10.64
CA ARG A 63 -4.94 -12.66 11.71
C ARG A 63 -4.29 -12.51 13.07
N TYR A 64 -3.14 -13.17 13.28
CA TYR A 64 -2.41 -13.06 14.54
C TYR A 64 -1.98 -11.63 14.89
N LYS A 65 -1.91 -10.74 13.88
CA LYS A 65 -1.53 -9.33 14.05
C LYS A 65 -2.66 -8.47 14.60
N TYR A 66 -3.87 -9.03 14.72
CA TYR A 66 -5.08 -8.32 15.10
C TYR A 66 -5.71 -8.94 16.34
N ALA A 67 -6.63 -8.20 16.98
CA ALA A 67 -7.41 -8.76 18.08
C ALA A 67 -8.20 -9.99 17.58
N PRO A 68 -8.45 -11.00 18.46
CA PRO A 68 -9.06 -12.26 18.04
C PRO A 68 -10.41 -12.14 17.34
N ASN A 69 -11.17 -11.09 17.63
CA ASN A 69 -12.49 -10.86 17.04
C ASN A 69 -12.45 -10.03 15.77
N ILE A 70 -11.26 -9.57 15.33
CA ILE A 70 -11.12 -8.76 14.12
C ILE A 70 -10.86 -9.68 12.94
N THR A 71 -11.81 -9.74 12.00
CA THR A 71 -11.73 -10.57 10.79
C THR A 71 -11.66 -9.75 9.51
N HIS A 72 -12.03 -8.47 9.57
CA HIS A 72 -12.08 -7.57 8.41
C HIS A 72 -11.36 -6.27 8.70
N CYS A 73 -10.80 -5.68 7.63
CA CYS A 73 -10.19 -4.37 7.67
C CYS A 73 -10.78 -3.48 6.60
N LYS A 74 -10.79 -2.17 6.87
CA LYS A 74 -11.13 -1.16 5.87
C LYS A 74 -9.85 -0.56 5.32
N GLU A 75 -9.74 -0.53 3.99
CA GLU A 75 -8.57 -0.03 3.29
C GLU A 75 -8.93 1.24 2.52
N TYR A 76 -8.13 2.29 2.70
CA TYR A 76 -8.26 3.56 1.98
C TYR A 76 -7.15 3.65 0.95
N TRP A 77 -7.49 4.12 -0.26
CA TRP A 77 -6.56 4.15 -1.37
C TRP A 77 -6.04 5.55 -1.65
N PHE A 78 -4.73 5.64 -1.84
CA PHE A 78 -4.03 6.85 -2.26
C PHE A 78 -3.14 6.53 -3.44
N LEU A 79 -3.00 7.51 -4.34
CA LEU A 79 -2.09 7.42 -5.46
C LEU A 79 -0.95 8.40 -5.23
N CYS A 80 0.29 7.93 -5.30
CA CYS A 80 1.47 8.80 -5.21
C CYS A 80 2.15 8.83 -6.57
N GLU A 81 2.14 10.01 -7.20
CA GLU A 81 2.74 10.20 -8.52
C GLU A 81 4.09 10.86 -8.39
N MET A 82 5.13 10.23 -8.94
CA MET A 82 6.49 10.69 -8.89
C MET A 82 6.99 10.98 -10.30
N GLU A 83 7.78 12.05 -10.48
CA GLU A 83 8.37 12.36 -11.77
C GLU A 83 9.43 11.35 -12.18
N LYS A 84 10.14 10.80 -11.21
CA LYS A 84 11.22 9.83 -11.43
C LYS A 84 11.13 8.71 -10.41
N GLU A 85 11.65 7.55 -10.80
CA GLU A 85 11.90 6.49 -9.84
C GLU A 85 12.91 6.98 -8.80
N PHE A 86 12.68 6.58 -7.56
CA PHE A 86 13.64 6.83 -6.48
C PHE A 86 14.12 5.49 -5.94
N ILE A 87 15.21 5.52 -5.17
CA ILE A 87 15.74 4.31 -4.54
C ILE A 87 15.15 4.20 -3.13
N PRO A 88 14.20 3.28 -2.91
CA PRO A 88 13.61 3.11 -1.57
C PRO A 88 14.66 2.64 -0.56
N VAL A 89 14.54 3.14 0.67
CA VAL A 89 15.30 2.61 1.80
C VAL A 89 14.34 1.74 2.61
N LEU A 90 14.53 0.45 2.54
CA LEU A 90 13.61 -0.53 3.13
C LEU A 90 13.87 -0.70 4.62
N SER A 91 12.79 -0.82 5.41
CA SER A 91 12.88 -1.10 6.85
C SER A 91 12.31 -2.47 7.20
N GLU A 92 11.16 -2.82 6.62
CA GLU A 92 10.43 -4.05 6.96
C GLU A 92 10.23 -4.98 5.76
N HIS A 93 10.66 -4.58 4.57
CA HIS A 93 10.50 -5.36 3.34
C HIS A 93 11.83 -5.95 2.91
N LEU A 94 11.79 -7.09 2.24
CA LEU A 94 12.99 -7.80 1.78
C LEU A 94 13.59 -7.16 0.55
N ALA A 95 12.74 -6.68 -0.38
CA ALA A 95 13.18 -6.15 -1.66
C ALA A 95 12.13 -5.23 -2.25
N TYR A 96 12.52 -4.48 -3.27
CA TYR A 96 11.58 -3.67 -4.06
C TYR A 96 11.84 -3.89 -5.55
N GLN A 97 10.80 -3.64 -6.35
CA GLN A 97 10.93 -3.61 -7.80
C GLN A 97 10.04 -2.52 -8.39
N TRP A 98 10.59 -1.75 -9.31
CA TRP A 98 9.81 -0.89 -10.19
C TRP A 98 9.36 -1.71 -11.38
N VAL A 99 8.05 -1.83 -11.59
CA VAL A 99 7.46 -2.71 -12.59
C VAL A 99 6.33 -1.99 -13.33
N SER A 100 5.92 -2.56 -14.46
CA SER A 100 4.73 -2.08 -15.15
C SER A 100 3.48 -2.35 -14.32
N PRO A 101 2.37 -1.61 -14.54
CA PRO A 101 1.12 -1.89 -13.84
C PRO A 101 0.63 -3.33 -14.05
N GLU A 102 0.76 -3.86 -15.26
CA GLU A 102 0.35 -5.22 -15.58
C GLU A 102 1.14 -6.25 -14.76
N GLN A 103 2.44 -6.07 -14.65
CA GLN A 103 3.28 -6.96 -13.86
C GLN A 103 2.97 -6.85 -12.37
N ALA A 104 2.74 -5.62 -11.88
CA ALA A 104 2.38 -5.40 -10.47
C ALA A 104 1.10 -6.14 -10.09
N ILE A 105 0.10 -6.12 -10.96
CA ILE A 105 -1.16 -6.83 -10.75
C ILE A 105 -0.92 -8.33 -10.59
N GLN A 106 -0.01 -8.90 -11.37
CA GLN A 106 0.32 -10.32 -11.29
C GLN A 106 1.16 -10.68 -10.07
N MET A 107 1.96 -9.74 -9.55
CA MET A 107 2.86 -9.99 -8.42
C MET A 107 2.14 -10.00 -7.08
N THR A 108 1.05 -9.26 -6.94
CA THR A 108 0.39 -9.14 -5.64
C THR A 108 -0.63 -10.25 -5.42
N LYS A 109 -0.67 -10.78 -4.19
CA LYS A 109 -1.72 -11.70 -3.74
C LYS A 109 -2.98 -10.96 -3.30
N SER A 110 -2.90 -9.63 -3.13
CA SER A 110 -4.04 -8.83 -2.71
C SER A 110 -4.89 -8.44 -3.91
N SER A 111 -6.10 -8.96 -3.98
CA SER A 111 -7.06 -8.58 -5.01
C SER A 111 -7.40 -7.09 -4.93
N ASN A 112 -7.40 -6.52 -3.73
CA ASN A 112 -7.65 -5.10 -3.52
C ASN A 112 -6.52 -4.25 -4.10
N ASN A 113 -5.28 -4.65 -3.88
CA ASN A 113 -4.12 -3.96 -4.44
C ASN A 113 -4.15 -4.02 -5.97
N ALA A 114 -4.45 -5.19 -6.53
CA ALA A 114 -4.57 -5.35 -7.97
C ALA A 114 -5.68 -4.46 -8.55
N GLU A 115 -6.81 -4.37 -7.86
CA GLU A 115 -7.94 -3.54 -8.30
C GLU A 115 -7.58 -2.05 -8.26
N ALA A 116 -6.90 -1.60 -7.21
CA ALA A 116 -6.45 -0.21 -7.12
C ALA A 116 -5.50 0.15 -8.26
N ILE A 117 -4.56 -0.74 -8.56
CA ILE A 117 -3.61 -0.54 -9.67
C ILE A 117 -4.36 -0.47 -11.00
N ARG A 118 -5.30 -1.39 -11.22
CA ARG A 118 -6.10 -1.45 -12.43
C ARG A 118 -6.90 -0.17 -12.65
N LYS A 119 -7.51 0.32 -11.58
CA LYS A 119 -8.41 1.47 -11.64
C LYS A 119 -7.69 2.81 -11.75
N TYR A 120 -6.59 2.99 -11.02
CA TYR A 120 -5.93 4.29 -10.89
C TYR A 120 -4.62 4.44 -11.65
N ILE A 121 -3.92 3.36 -11.93
CA ILE A 121 -2.65 3.40 -12.65
C ILE A 121 -2.81 2.92 -14.08
N LEU A 122 -3.37 1.74 -14.27
CA LEU A 122 -3.61 1.18 -15.61
C LEU A 122 -4.78 1.87 -16.29
N LYS A 123 -5.73 2.38 -15.52
CA LYS A 123 -6.93 3.07 -16.01
C LYS A 123 -7.74 2.20 -16.98
N ASP A 124 -7.89 0.96 -16.61
CA ASP A 124 -8.73 0.00 -17.34
C ASP A 124 -10.17 0.51 -17.38
N LYS A 125 -10.77 0.42 -18.55
CA LYS A 125 -12.15 0.84 -18.76
C LYS A 125 -13.11 -0.33 -18.66
#